data_9e5032ccf6e3520ed92b8cfd6be05f93
#
_entry.id   9e5032ccf6e3520ed92b8cfd6be05f93
#
_cell.length_a   1.000
_cell.length_b   1.000
_cell.length_c   1.000
_cell.angle_alpha   90.00
_cell.angle_beta   90.00
_cell.angle_gamma   90.00
#
_symmetry.space_group_name_H-M   'P 1'
#
loop_
_entity.id
_entity.type
_entity.pdbx_description
1 polymer ?
#
loop_
_entity_poly.entity_id
_entity_poly.type
_entity_poly.pdbx_seq_one_letter_code
_entity_poly.pdbx_strand_id
1 'polypeptide(L)'
;MNCEECEDYIDAYIDNELDVAATILVKQHLRDCARCQQLLEARKSVGTLLANPQVRFEVPDSLLGKVQSILPPPGPNVKQRFGRKFALSWFSAPLALAAAFALIFGLAFLYRGGMFDHPRADALAQEAISSHVRSLLATHLLDVPSTDQHTVKPWFNGKLKFSPPVHDFAEQGFPLIGGRLDYFNGREVAALVYHRKLHVINLFIWPSESGHNTAAQNFSKDGYHVSQWDRDGFVFWAVSDVSAEDLSAFAGLAMHQG
;
A
#
# COMPACT_ATOMS: atom_id res chain seq x y z
N MET A 1 16.48 -0.50 16.83
CA MET A 1 15.49 0.04 17.77
C MET A 1 16.07 -0.09 19.16
N ASN A 2 16.11 0.98 19.93
CA ASN A 2 16.51 0.98 21.35
C ASN A 2 15.29 0.71 22.27
N CYS A 3 15.49 0.66 23.60
CA CYS A 3 14.39 0.36 24.52
C CYS A 3 13.36 1.50 24.63
N GLU A 4 13.79 2.75 24.51
CA GLU A 4 12.93 3.93 24.58
C GLU A 4 12.01 3.96 23.36
N GLU A 5 12.56 3.81 22.16
CA GLU A 5 11.78 3.67 20.93
C GLU A 5 10.80 2.48 20.97
N CYS A 6 11.22 1.34 21.55
CA CYS A 6 10.34 0.18 21.68
C CYS A 6 9.16 0.44 22.62
N GLU A 7 9.40 1.19 23.71
CA GLU A 7 8.37 1.56 24.69
C GLU A 7 7.26 2.39 24.06
N ASP A 8 7.61 3.34 23.18
CA ASP A 8 6.66 4.19 22.46
C ASP A 8 5.75 3.40 21.51
N TYR A 9 6.22 2.27 21.01
CA TYR A 9 5.46 1.42 20.06
C TYR A 9 4.68 0.28 20.73
N ILE A 10 4.91 -0.02 22.02
CA ILE A 10 4.32 -1.21 22.67
C ILE A 10 2.79 -1.16 22.69
N ASP A 11 2.19 -0.02 22.97
CA ASP A 11 0.72 0.09 23.05
C ASP A 11 0.08 -0.11 21.68
N ALA A 12 0.58 0.56 20.64
CA ALA A 12 0.13 0.36 19.27
C ALA A 12 0.40 -1.07 18.75
N TYR A 13 1.48 -1.73 19.24
CA TYR A 13 1.75 -3.14 18.94
C TYR A 13 0.70 -4.07 19.55
N ILE A 14 0.25 -3.82 20.79
CA ILE A 14 -0.80 -4.59 21.47
C ILE A 14 -2.13 -4.45 20.71
N ASP A 15 -2.44 -3.25 20.25
CA ASP A 15 -3.71 -2.93 19.58
C ASP A 15 -3.72 -3.31 18.09
N ASN A 16 -2.60 -3.85 17.55
CA ASN A 16 -2.39 -4.19 16.15
C ASN A 16 -2.53 -2.98 15.20
N GLU A 17 -2.17 -1.80 15.68
CA GLU A 17 -2.21 -0.53 14.93
C GLU A 17 -0.89 -0.19 14.25
N LEU A 18 0.17 -0.98 14.48
CA LEU A 18 1.46 -0.81 13.83
C LEU A 18 1.44 -1.32 12.39
N ASP A 19 2.14 -0.61 11.53
CA ASP A 19 2.48 -1.11 10.21
C ASP A 19 3.40 -2.36 10.29
N VAL A 20 3.58 -3.03 9.15
CA VAL A 20 4.36 -4.26 9.07
C VAL A 20 5.82 -4.04 9.45
N ALA A 21 6.42 -2.91 9.06
CA ALA A 21 7.84 -2.63 9.31
C ALA A 21 8.08 -2.37 10.80
N ALA A 22 7.27 -1.51 11.43
CA ALA A 22 7.34 -1.25 12.87
C ALA A 22 7.05 -2.52 13.68
N THR A 23 6.07 -3.34 13.26
CA THR A 23 5.77 -4.63 13.88
C THR A 23 6.98 -5.57 13.88
N ILE A 24 7.74 -5.66 12.77
CA ILE A 24 8.94 -6.50 12.67
C ILE A 24 10.03 -5.98 13.62
N LEU A 25 10.27 -4.66 13.66
CA LEU A 25 11.28 -4.04 14.52
C LEU A 25 10.98 -4.27 16.01
N VAL A 26 9.72 -4.08 16.41
CA VAL A 26 9.26 -4.34 17.79
C VAL A 26 9.43 -5.82 18.12
N LYS A 27 8.99 -6.75 17.25
CA LYS A 27 9.15 -8.19 17.45
C LYS A 27 10.61 -8.61 17.57
N GLN A 28 11.49 -8.04 16.77
CA GLN A 28 12.92 -8.32 16.84
C GLN A 28 13.51 -7.85 18.17
N HIS A 29 13.22 -6.61 18.58
CA HIS A 29 13.69 -6.09 19.86
C HIS A 29 13.16 -6.90 21.05
N LEU A 30 11.88 -7.29 21.02
CA LEU A 30 11.27 -8.11 22.05
C LEU A 30 11.88 -9.51 22.18
N ARG A 31 12.54 -10.07 21.14
CA ARG A 31 13.25 -11.35 21.24
C ARG A 31 14.48 -11.25 22.12
N ASP A 32 15.15 -10.10 22.11
CA ASP A 32 16.48 -9.94 22.70
C ASP A 32 16.45 -9.10 23.97
N CYS A 33 15.33 -8.42 24.31
CA CYS A 33 15.23 -7.51 25.44
C CYS A 33 14.20 -7.94 26.48
N ALA A 34 14.67 -8.52 27.59
CA ALA A 34 13.81 -8.97 28.69
C ALA A 34 13.02 -7.81 29.35
N ARG A 35 13.59 -6.60 29.41
CA ARG A 35 12.90 -5.40 29.96
C ARG A 35 11.65 -5.06 29.16
N CYS A 36 11.75 -5.02 27.83
CA CYS A 36 10.61 -4.70 26.97
C CYS A 36 9.59 -5.84 26.93
N GLN A 37 10.02 -7.10 27.08
CA GLN A 37 9.08 -8.23 27.27
C GLN A 37 8.24 -8.05 28.54
N GLN A 38 8.88 -7.73 29.67
CA GLN A 38 8.18 -7.50 30.94
C GLN A 38 7.19 -6.32 30.82
N LEU A 39 7.58 -5.24 30.13
CA LEU A 39 6.70 -4.11 29.91
C LEU A 39 5.48 -4.50 29.03
N LEU A 40 5.70 -5.27 27.97
CA LEU A 40 4.63 -5.78 27.12
C LEU A 40 3.62 -6.63 27.92
N GLU A 41 4.11 -7.54 28.77
CA GLU A 41 3.23 -8.39 29.60
C GLU A 41 2.50 -7.56 30.68
N ALA A 42 3.14 -6.55 31.26
CA ALA A 42 2.48 -5.62 32.17
C ALA A 42 1.33 -4.86 31.50
N ARG A 43 1.55 -4.33 30.29
CA ARG A 43 0.52 -3.62 29.52
C ARG A 43 -0.63 -4.55 29.11
N LYS A 44 -0.36 -5.77 28.65
CA LYS A 44 -1.39 -6.78 28.35
C LYS A 44 -2.22 -7.15 29.57
N SER A 45 -1.61 -7.25 30.74
CA SER A 45 -2.32 -7.57 31.98
C SER A 45 -3.32 -6.51 32.37
N VAL A 46 -3.01 -5.22 32.15
CA VAL A 46 -3.97 -4.12 32.34
C VAL A 46 -5.14 -4.26 31.37
N GLY A 47 -4.90 -4.52 30.08
CA GLY A 47 -5.95 -4.77 29.09
C GLY A 47 -6.87 -5.93 29.51
N THR A 48 -6.31 -7.01 30.06
CA THR A 48 -7.07 -8.16 30.56
C THR A 48 -7.94 -7.78 31.76
N LEU A 49 -7.43 -6.96 32.69
CA LEU A 49 -8.20 -6.47 33.82
C LEU A 49 -9.38 -5.58 33.39
N LEU A 50 -9.16 -4.69 32.41
CA LEU A 50 -10.19 -3.82 31.85
C LEU A 50 -11.24 -4.60 31.03
N ALA A 51 -10.85 -5.74 30.46
CA ALA A 51 -11.75 -6.62 29.73
C ALA A 51 -12.69 -7.42 30.65
N ASN A 52 -12.46 -7.41 31.98
CA ASN A 52 -13.27 -8.14 32.94
C ASN A 52 -14.73 -7.61 32.90
N PRO A 53 -15.74 -8.51 32.75
CA PRO A 53 -17.16 -8.13 32.74
C PRO A 53 -17.59 -7.33 33.97
N GLN A 54 -16.96 -7.52 35.12
CA GLN A 54 -17.27 -6.82 36.37
C GLN A 54 -16.90 -5.33 36.35
N VAL A 55 -16.04 -4.90 35.42
CA VAL A 55 -15.62 -3.49 35.26
C VAL A 55 -16.43 -2.79 34.17
N ARG A 56 -17.26 -3.53 33.44
CA ARG A 56 -18.07 -2.97 32.35
C ARG A 56 -19.41 -2.44 32.90
N PHE A 57 -19.76 -1.27 32.44
CA PHE A 57 -21.10 -0.71 32.71
C PHE A 57 -22.10 -1.34 31.74
N GLU A 58 -23.31 -1.62 32.26
CA GLU A 58 -24.43 -2.05 31.41
C GLU A 58 -24.79 -0.92 30.43
N VAL A 59 -24.94 -1.29 29.17
CA VAL A 59 -25.32 -0.33 28.13
C VAL A 59 -26.81 -0.05 28.21
N PRO A 60 -27.26 1.19 28.40
CA PRO A 60 -28.68 1.52 28.41
C PRO A 60 -29.36 1.15 27.08
N ASP A 61 -30.55 0.55 27.14
CA ASP A 61 -31.35 0.16 25.95
C ASP A 61 -31.59 1.33 25.00
N SER A 62 -31.71 2.55 25.54
CA SER A 62 -31.89 3.78 24.77
C SER A 62 -30.67 4.10 23.87
N LEU A 63 -29.45 3.71 24.28
CA LEU A 63 -28.25 3.91 23.50
C LEU A 63 -28.12 2.87 22.39
N LEU A 64 -28.49 1.60 22.68
CA LEU A 64 -28.52 0.54 21.67
C LEU A 64 -29.48 0.90 20.53
N GLY A 65 -30.68 1.40 20.83
CA GLY A 65 -31.64 1.85 19.84
C GLY A 65 -31.11 3.01 18.96
N LYS A 66 -30.40 3.98 19.56
CA LYS A 66 -29.81 5.09 18.83
C LYS A 66 -28.66 4.61 17.90
N VAL A 67 -27.81 3.72 18.38
CA VAL A 67 -26.69 3.18 17.55
C VAL A 67 -27.26 2.35 16.40
N GLN A 68 -28.27 1.50 16.63
CA GLN A 68 -28.89 0.71 15.58
C GLN A 68 -29.59 1.57 14.51
N SER A 69 -30.13 2.75 14.88
CA SER A 69 -30.75 3.66 13.92
C SER A 69 -29.75 4.38 13.00
N ILE A 70 -28.50 4.48 13.41
CA ILE A 70 -27.40 5.13 12.64
C ILE A 70 -26.66 4.11 11.75
N LEU A 71 -26.67 2.83 12.14
CA LEU A 71 -26.01 1.77 11.36
C LEU A 71 -26.86 1.45 10.11
N PRO A 72 -26.23 1.27 8.94
CA PRO A 72 -26.95 0.79 7.78
C PRO A 72 -27.58 -0.58 8.11
N PRO A 73 -28.81 -0.86 7.60
CA PRO A 73 -29.47 -2.13 7.87
C PRO A 73 -28.58 -3.29 7.47
N PRO A 74 -28.54 -4.38 8.27
CA PRO A 74 -27.75 -5.55 7.90
C PRO A 74 -28.20 -6.02 6.51
N GLY A 75 -27.25 -6.13 5.60
CA GLY A 75 -27.50 -6.60 4.25
C GLY A 75 -28.27 -7.93 4.27
N PRO A 76 -29.08 -8.24 3.25
CA PRO A 76 -29.93 -9.43 3.24
C PRO A 76 -29.10 -10.67 3.54
N ASN A 77 -29.48 -11.37 4.62
CA ASN A 77 -28.84 -12.61 5.05
C ASN A 77 -28.84 -13.64 3.91
N VAL A 78 -27.70 -13.86 3.27
CA VAL A 78 -27.53 -14.81 2.17
C VAL A 78 -27.73 -16.28 2.59
N LYS A 79 -27.99 -16.55 3.89
CA LYS A 79 -28.09 -17.92 4.44
C LYS A 79 -29.48 -18.54 4.46
N GLN A 80 -30.54 -17.92 3.93
CA GLN A 80 -31.90 -18.47 4.06
C GLN A 80 -32.68 -18.66 2.75
N ARG A 81 -32.03 -18.99 1.63
CA ARG A 81 -32.73 -19.36 0.39
C ARG A 81 -32.24 -20.62 -0.31
N PHE A 82 -31.75 -21.61 0.44
CA PHE A 82 -31.58 -22.97 -0.10
C PHE A 82 -32.55 -23.94 0.53
N GLY A 83 -33.81 -23.81 0.17
CA GLY A 83 -34.84 -24.69 0.68
C GLY A 83 -36.14 -24.59 -0.09
N ARG A 84 -36.08 -24.44 -1.40
CA ARG A 84 -37.31 -24.61 -2.22
C ARG A 84 -37.02 -25.67 -3.28
N LYS A 85 -37.61 -26.85 -3.03
CA LYS A 85 -37.64 -27.98 -3.97
C LYS A 85 -38.23 -27.49 -5.29
N PHE A 86 -37.41 -27.34 -6.31
CA PHE A 86 -37.87 -27.18 -7.67
C PHE A 86 -38.35 -28.52 -8.14
N ALA A 87 -39.66 -28.68 -8.20
CA ALA A 87 -40.30 -29.76 -8.96
C ALA A 87 -39.93 -29.58 -10.41
N LEU A 88 -39.22 -30.59 -10.92
CA LEU A 88 -38.81 -30.71 -12.31
C LEU A 88 -40.06 -31.06 -13.13
N SER A 89 -40.64 -30.13 -13.86
CA SER A 89 -41.57 -30.47 -14.95
C SER A 89 -41.52 -29.36 -16.02
N TRP A 90 -41.05 -29.80 -17.17
CA TRP A 90 -41.41 -29.36 -18.51
C TRP A 90 -41.05 -27.95 -18.99
N PHE A 91 -40.12 -27.85 -19.91
CA PHE A 91 -40.24 -27.29 -21.28
C PHE A 91 -38.89 -26.88 -21.83
N SER A 92 -38.62 -27.27 -23.06
CA SER A 92 -37.39 -27.21 -23.83
C SER A 92 -37.05 -25.82 -24.45
N ALA A 93 -37.53 -24.72 -23.86
CA ALA A 93 -37.17 -23.37 -24.32
C ALA A 93 -36.27 -22.54 -23.38
N PRO A 94 -35.95 -22.89 -22.09
CA PRO A 94 -35.10 -22.07 -21.25
C PRO A 94 -33.59 -22.40 -21.29
N LEU A 95 -33.17 -23.45 -22.02
CA LEU A 95 -31.73 -23.80 -22.01
C LEU A 95 -30.86 -22.78 -22.75
N ALA A 96 -31.39 -22.14 -23.80
CA ALA A 96 -30.68 -21.10 -24.54
C ALA A 96 -30.59 -19.78 -23.76
N LEU A 97 -31.65 -19.42 -22.99
CA LEU A 97 -31.63 -18.25 -22.11
C LEU A 97 -30.72 -18.46 -20.89
N ALA A 98 -30.72 -19.64 -20.28
CA ALA A 98 -29.84 -19.98 -19.18
C ALA A 98 -28.36 -19.99 -19.61
N ALA A 99 -28.05 -20.49 -20.81
CA ALA A 99 -26.69 -20.43 -21.37
C ALA A 99 -26.25 -18.99 -21.69
N ALA A 100 -27.13 -18.13 -22.19
CA ALA A 100 -26.84 -16.72 -22.42
C ALA A 100 -26.63 -15.95 -21.10
N PHE A 101 -27.44 -16.19 -20.06
CA PHE A 101 -27.24 -15.62 -18.74
C PHE A 101 -25.98 -16.16 -18.07
N ALA A 102 -25.64 -17.44 -18.19
CA ALA A 102 -24.38 -18.00 -17.69
C ALA A 102 -23.17 -17.42 -18.40
N LEU A 103 -23.26 -17.18 -19.72
CA LEU A 103 -22.22 -16.51 -20.50
C LEU A 103 -22.07 -15.03 -20.11
N ILE A 104 -23.16 -14.28 -19.98
CA ILE A 104 -23.14 -12.87 -19.59
C ILE A 104 -22.68 -12.72 -18.14
N PHE A 105 -23.19 -13.57 -17.22
CA PHE A 105 -22.73 -13.57 -15.81
C PHE A 105 -21.31 -14.10 -15.68
N GLY A 106 -20.91 -15.08 -16.47
CA GLY A 106 -19.55 -15.59 -16.53
C GLY A 106 -18.59 -14.54 -17.10
N LEU A 107 -18.94 -13.86 -18.19
CA LEU A 107 -18.15 -12.72 -18.70
C LEU A 107 -18.15 -11.54 -17.73
N ALA A 108 -19.28 -11.19 -17.12
CA ALA A 108 -19.35 -10.13 -16.12
C ALA A 108 -18.61 -10.50 -14.83
N PHE A 109 -18.59 -11.77 -14.43
CA PHE A 109 -17.80 -12.28 -13.30
C PHE A 109 -16.29 -12.30 -13.65
N LEU A 110 -15.92 -12.67 -14.88
CA LEU A 110 -14.56 -12.58 -15.40
C LEU A 110 -14.10 -11.11 -15.56
N TYR A 111 -15.02 -10.22 -15.91
CA TYR A 111 -14.73 -8.79 -16.05
C TYR A 111 -14.72 -8.04 -14.71
N ARG A 112 -15.50 -8.48 -13.72
CA ARG A 112 -15.62 -7.90 -12.39
C ARG A 112 -14.89 -8.67 -11.29
N GLY A 113 -14.66 -9.94 -11.46
CA GLY A 113 -13.91 -10.82 -10.58
C GLY A 113 -12.49 -10.89 -11.07
N GLY A 114 -11.71 -9.82 -10.81
CA GLY A 114 -10.28 -9.89 -10.61
C GLY A 114 -9.46 -10.98 -11.31
N MET A 115 -9.73 -11.27 -12.57
CA MET A 115 -8.75 -12.02 -13.36
C MET A 115 -7.49 -11.18 -13.65
N PHE A 116 -7.46 -9.98 -13.04
CA PHE A 116 -6.33 -9.05 -13.00
C PHE A 116 -5.87 -8.71 -11.59
N ASP A 117 -6.22 -9.48 -10.57
CA ASP A 117 -5.42 -9.54 -9.37
C ASP A 117 -4.08 -10.14 -9.78
N HIS A 118 -3.14 -9.29 -10.13
CA HIS A 118 -1.75 -9.68 -10.35
C HIS A 118 -1.08 -9.76 -8.95
N PRO A 119 -1.04 -10.93 -8.31
CA PRO A 119 -0.46 -11.07 -6.97
C PRO A 119 1.00 -10.58 -6.95
N ARG A 120 1.64 -10.54 -8.10
CA ARG A 120 2.99 -9.99 -8.27
C ARG A 120 2.99 -8.46 -8.26
N ALA A 121 2.01 -7.80 -8.87
CA ALA A 121 1.90 -6.33 -8.87
C ALA A 121 1.56 -5.82 -7.47
N ASP A 122 0.65 -6.50 -6.75
CA ASP A 122 0.32 -6.17 -5.36
C ASP A 122 1.51 -6.36 -4.41
N ALA A 123 2.29 -7.42 -4.59
CA ALA A 123 3.52 -7.65 -3.81
C ALA A 123 4.56 -6.55 -4.08
N LEU A 124 4.74 -6.15 -5.34
CA LEU A 124 5.65 -5.07 -5.71
C LEU A 124 5.16 -3.71 -5.20
N ALA A 125 3.86 -3.43 -5.24
CA ALA A 125 3.29 -2.21 -4.66
C ALA A 125 3.56 -2.15 -3.15
N GLN A 126 3.39 -3.27 -2.44
CA GLN A 126 3.70 -3.36 -1.02
C GLN A 126 5.19 -3.17 -0.73
N GLU A 127 6.07 -3.73 -1.55
CA GLU A 127 7.52 -3.54 -1.44
C GLU A 127 7.91 -2.07 -1.67
N ALA A 128 7.30 -1.41 -2.68
CA ALA A 128 7.52 -0.01 -2.97
C ALA A 128 7.10 0.90 -1.80
N ILE A 129 5.90 0.67 -1.23
CA ILE A 129 5.40 1.38 -0.04
C ILE A 129 6.35 1.15 1.14
N SER A 130 6.75 -0.10 1.38
CA SER A 130 7.66 -0.44 2.48
C SER A 130 9.04 0.23 2.32
N SER A 131 9.57 0.32 1.09
CA SER A 131 10.83 1.03 0.83
C SER A 131 10.67 2.54 1.02
N HIS A 132 9.54 3.12 0.57
CA HIS A 132 9.23 4.53 0.80
C HIS A 132 9.18 4.86 2.29
N VAL A 133 8.41 4.11 3.07
CA VAL A 133 8.27 4.30 4.52
C VAL A 133 9.63 4.16 5.22
N ARG A 134 10.41 3.13 4.91
CA ARG A 134 11.77 2.97 5.48
C ARG A 134 12.65 4.17 5.20
N SER A 135 12.55 4.77 4.01
CA SER A 135 13.35 5.94 3.65
C SER A 135 13.02 7.18 4.47
N LEU A 136 11.78 7.29 4.97
CA LEU A 136 11.34 8.41 5.82
C LEU A 136 11.77 8.26 7.28
N LEU A 137 12.00 7.01 7.75
CA LEU A 137 12.23 6.69 9.17
C LEU A 137 13.63 7.00 9.69
N ALA A 138 14.61 7.31 8.85
CA ALA A 138 15.98 7.54 9.28
C ALA A 138 16.69 8.53 8.36
N THR A 139 17.95 8.86 8.67
CA THR A 139 18.86 9.64 7.84
C THR A 139 19.13 9.02 6.44
N HIS A 140 18.18 8.25 5.91
CA HIS A 140 18.33 7.41 4.72
C HIS A 140 17.48 7.88 3.53
N LEU A 141 16.94 9.09 3.62
CA LEU A 141 16.12 9.64 2.55
C LEU A 141 16.95 9.91 1.30
N LEU A 142 18.18 10.42 1.48
CA LEU A 142 19.04 10.89 0.41
C LEU A 142 20.50 10.44 0.64
N ASP A 143 21.11 9.81 -0.37
CA ASP A 143 22.56 9.58 -0.42
C ASP A 143 23.28 10.76 -1.11
N VAL A 144 22.58 11.40 -2.06
CA VAL A 144 23.01 12.63 -2.72
C VAL A 144 21.94 13.70 -2.59
N PRO A 145 22.03 14.60 -1.60
CA PRO A 145 21.13 15.75 -1.47
C PRO A 145 21.49 16.81 -2.52
N SER A 146 20.62 17.06 -3.49
CA SER A 146 20.78 18.11 -4.48
C SER A 146 19.45 18.35 -5.23
N THR A 147 19.15 19.60 -5.48
CA THR A 147 18.04 20.01 -6.36
C THR A 147 18.45 20.08 -7.83
N ASP A 148 19.73 19.93 -8.12
CA ASP A 148 20.27 19.99 -9.48
C ASP A 148 20.40 18.58 -10.08
N GLN A 149 19.61 18.34 -11.14
CA GLN A 149 19.66 17.09 -11.90
C GLN A 149 21.05 16.79 -12.48
N HIS A 150 21.85 17.83 -12.79
CA HIS A 150 23.22 17.68 -13.29
C HIS A 150 24.22 17.24 -12.22
N THR A 151 23.82 17.31 -10.95
CA THR A 151 24.55 16.75 -9.80
C THR A 151 24.04 15.34 -9.49
N VAL A 152 22.73 15.14 -9.45
CA VAL A 152 22.11 13.86 -9.05
C VAL A 152 22.35 12.77 -10.10
N LYS A 153 22.16 13.08 -11.39
CA LYS A 153 22.34 12.08 -12.46
C LYS A 153 23.76 11.50 -12.53
N PRO A 154 24.84 12.30 -12.55
CA PRO A 154 26.21 11.76 -12.57
C PRO A 154 26.59 10.99 -11.29
N TRP A 155 25.95 11.28 -10.15
CA TRP A 155 26.23 10.58 -8.91
C TRP A 155 25.95 9.07 -8.99
N PHE A 156 24.98 8.65 -9.82
CA PHE A 156 24.69 7.25 -10.07
C PHE A 156 25.72 6.54 -10.95
N ASN A 157 26.58 7.30 -11.67
CA ASN A 157 27.60 6.71 -12.54
C ASN A 157 28.59 5.88 -11.73
N GLY A 158 28.84 4.65 -12.17
CA GLY A 158 29.73 3.69 -11.51
C GLY A 158 29.13 3.03 -10.25
N LYS A 159 27.93 3.45 -9.81
CA LYS A 159 27.18 2.82 -8.72
C LYS A 159 26.07 1.90 -9.25
N LEU A 160 25.47 2.28 -10.36
CA LEU A 160 24.49 1.46 -11.10
C LEU A 160 25.07 1.05 -12.45
N LYS A 161 24.59 -0.06 -13.00
CA LYS A 161 24.95 -0.54 -14.35
C LYS A 161 24.20 0.19 -15.47
N PHE A 162 23.40 1.19 -15.12
CA PHE A 162 22.62 2.01 -16.03
C PHE A 162 22.61 3.47 -15.55
N SER A 163 22.27 4.40 -16.43
CA SER A 163 22.12 5.81 -16.09
C SER A 163 20.64 6.15 -16.02
N PRO A 164 20.08 6.42 -14.83
CA PRO A 164 18.65 6.76 -14.71
C PRO A 164 18.35 8.12 -15.38
N PRO A 165 17.19 8.28 -16.02
CA PRO A 165 16.70 9.60 -16.37
C PRO A 165 16.39 10.39 -15.09
N VAL A 166 16.98 11.59 -14.98
CA VAL A 166 16.79 12.50 -13.84
C VAL A 166 16.31 13.82 -14.36
N HIS A 167 15.13 14.26 -13.94
CA HIS A 167 14.52 15.53 -14.30
C HIS A 167 14.07 16.26 -13.04
N ASP A 168 14.19 17.58 -13.04
CA ASP A 168 13.58 18.45 -12.02
C ASP A 168 12.24 18.96 -12.51
N PHE A 169 11.23 18.89 -11.66
CA PHE A 169 9.87 19.38 -11.92
C PHE A 169 9.49 20.52 -10.97
N ALA A 170 10.46 21.32 -10.53
CA ALA A 170 10.24 22.40 -9.57
C ALA A 170 9.22 23.44 -10.08
N GLU A 171 9.27 23.78 -11.37
CA GLU A 171 8.31 24.71 -11.99
C GLU A 171 6.87 24.20 -11.95
N GLN A 172 6.68 22.87 -11.95
CA GLN A 172 5.37 22.22 -11.85
C GLN A 172 4.98 21.89 -10.40
N GLY A 173 5.81 22.30 -9.42
CA GLY A 173 5.54 22.14 -8.00
C GLY A 173 5.97 20.77 -7.43
N PHE A 174 6.89 20.07 -8.13
CA PHE A 174 7.50 18.83 -7.70
C PHE A 174 9.04 18.93 -7.74
N PRO A 175 9.65 19.77 -6.89
CA PRO A 175 11.11 19.93 -6.89
C PRO A 175 11.82 18.62 -6.57
N LEU A 176 12.87 18.33 -7.33
CA LEU A 176 13.84 17.29 -7.01
C LEU A 176 14.59 17.72 -5.74
N ILE A 177 14.78 16.81 -4.77
CA ILE A 177 15.57 17.08 -3.56
C ILE A 177 16.81 16.19 -3.47
N GLY A 178 16.94 15.18 -4.32
CA GLY A 178 18.10 14.31 -4.39
C GLY A 178 17.80 12.92 -4.88
N GLY A 179 18.72 12.01 -4.59
CA GLY A 179 18.59 10.60 -4.92
C GLY A 179 19.34 9.69 -3.96
N ARG A 180 19.07 8.40 -4.05
CA ARG A 180 19.76 7.34 -3.32
C ARG A 180 19.81 6.05 -4.13
N LEU A 181 20.68 5.15 -3.73
CA LEU A 181 20.61 3.75 -4.14
C LEU A 181 19.55 3.05 -3.29
N ASP A 182 18.78 2.18 -3.91
CA ASP A 182 17.81 1.36 -3.21
C ASP A 182 17.81 -0.07 -3.78
N TYR A 183 17.18 -0.99 -3.07
CA TYR A 183 17.03 -2.38 -3.51
C TYR A 183 15.55 -2.71 -3.61
N PHE A 184 15.09 -3.01 -4.82
CA PHE A 184 13.69 -3.19 -5.13
C PHE A 184 13.51 -4.33 -6.14
N ASN A 185 12.54 -5.20 -5.90
CA ASN A 185 12.26 -6.35 -6.78
C ASN A 185 13.50 -7.22 -7.06
N GLY A 186 14.33 -7.45 -6.02
CA GLY A 186 15.51 -8.28 -6.12
C GLY A 186 16.68 -7.67 -6.90
N ARG A 187 16.69 -6.34 -7.14
CA ARG A 187 17.73 -5.64 -7.90
C ARG A 187 18.07 -4.27 -7.34
N GLU A 188 19.25 -3.78 -7.69
CA GLU A 188 19.66 -2.40 -7.43
C GLU A 188 18.87 -1.44 -8.31
N VAL A 189 18.33 -0.38 -7.72
CA VAL A 189 17.52 0.64 -8.41
C VAL A 189 17.97 2.05 -8.03
N ALA A 190 17.75 3.01 -8.92
CA ALA A 190 17.80 4.41 -8.57
C ALA A 190 16.51 4.82 -7.89
N ALA A 191 16.59 5.49 -6.74
CA ALA A 191 15.47 6.16 -6.11
C ALA A 191 15.70 7.67 -6.17
N LEU A 192 14.90 8.36 -6.97
CA LEU A 192 14.85 9.82 -7.00
C LEU A 192 13.82 10.30 -6.00
N VAL A 193 14.12 11.39 -5.32
CA VAL A 193 13.27 11.91 -4.26
C VAL A 193 12.81 13.32 -4.61
N TYR A 194 11.51 13.50 -4.59
CA TYR A 194 10.85 14.76 -4.88
C TYR A 194 10.01 15.21 -3.68
N HIS A 195 9.70 16.50 -3.63
CA HIS A 195 8.72 17.05 -2.72
C HIS A 195 7.44 17.46 -3.44
N ARG A 196 6.33 17.33 -2.73
CA ARG A 196 5.06 17.98 -3.07
C ARG A 196 4.49 18.59 -1.80
N LYS A 197 4.66 19.90 -1.61
CA LYS A 197 4.34 20.58 -0.33
C LYS A 197 5.13 19.94 0.85
N LEU A 198 4.43 19.28 1.77
CA LEU A 198 5.02 18.58 2.93
C LEU A 198 5.23 17.08 2.67
N HIS A 199 4.82 16.57 1.53
CA HIS A 199 4.89 15.16 1.20
C HIS A 199 6.15 14.85 0.38
N VAL A 200 6.67 13.65 0.58
CA VAL A 200 7.81 13.11 -0.17
C VAL A 200 7.28 12.15 -1.24
N ILE A 201 7.80 12.25 -2.45
CA ILE A 201 7.55 11.29 -3.53
C ILE A 201 8.86 10.56 -3.80
N ASN A 202 8.88 9.23 -3.70
CA ASN A 202 9.98 8.40 -4.16
C ASN A 202 9.66 7.86 -5.55
N LEU A 203 10.58 8.05 -6.49
CA LEU A 203 10.52 7.50 -7.84
C LEU A 203 11.63 6.47 -8.01
N PHE A 204 11.25 5.19 -7.99
CA PHE A 204 12.17 4.07 -8.25
C PHE A 204 12.29 3.84 -9.75
N ILE A 205 13.53 3.68 -10.24
CA ILE A 205 13.83 3.55 -11.68
C ILE A 205 14.83 2.40 -11.88
N TRP A 206 14.53 1.52 -12.84
CA TRP A 206 15.43 0.47 -13.31
C TRP A 206 15.18 0.13 -14.78
N PRO A 207 16.11 -0.54 -15.49
CA PRO A 207 15.91 -0.95 -16.88
C PRO A 207 14.75 -1.92 -17.05
N SER A 208 13.91 -1.65 -18.06
CA SER A 208 12.81 -2.56 -18.45
C SER A 208 13.33 -3.71 -19.30
N GLU A 209 12.89 -4.93 -19.00
CA GLU A 209 13.18 -6.12 -19.80
C GLU A 209 12.24 -6.23 -21.00
N SER A 210 11.07 -5.60 -20.94
CA SER A 210 10.04 -5.68 -21.99
C SER A 210 10.31 -4.76 -23.17
N GLY A 211 10.97 -3.63 -22.92
CA GLY A 211 11.21 -2.58 -23.93
C GLY A 211 9.95 -1.87 -24.44
N HIS A 212 8.78 -2.16 -23.90
CA HIS A 212 7.51 -1.58 -24.33
C HIS A 212 7.10 -0.43 -23.42
N ASN A 213 6.61 0.66 -24.00
CA ASN A 213 6.00 1.75 -23.24
C ASN A 213 4.61 1.35 -22.79
N THR A 214 4.27 1.60 -21.51
CA THR A 214 2.94 1.34 -20.93
C THR A 214 2.34 2.62 -20.39
N ALA A 215 1.01 2.66 -20.33
CA ALA A 215 0.30 3.70 -19.60
C ALA A 215 0.50 3.53 -18.09
N ALA A 216 0.38 4.63 -17.34
CA ALA A 216 0.46 4.57 -15.89
C ALA A 216 -0.68 3.72 -15.31
N GLN A 217 -0.32 2.80 -14.43
CA GLN A 217 -1.23 2.02 -13.60
C GLN A 217 -1.16 2.55 -12.18
N ASN A 218 -2.31 2.90 -11.62
CA ASN A 218 -2.39 3.50 -10.31
C ASN A 218 -2.98 2.52 -9.30
N PHE A 219 -2.36 2.43 -8.13
CA PHE A 219 -2.79 1.61 -7.00
C PHE A 219 -2.92 2.51 -5.76
N SER A 220 -3.80 2.12 -4.85
CA SER A 220 -3.92 2.79 -3.55
C SER A 220 -3.98 1.72 -2.47
N LYS A 221 -3.13 1.82 -1.46
CA LYS A 221 -3.07 0.86 -0.37
C LYS A 221 -2.53 1.52 0.90
N ASP A 222 -3.19 1.27 2.02
CA ASP A 222 -2.76 1.68 3.36
C ASP A 222 -2.44 3.19 3.48
N GLY A 223 -3.23 4.04 2.79
CA GLY A 223 -3.04 5.48 2.76
C GLY A 223 -1.96 6.00 1.80
N TYR A 224 -1.27 5.09 1.10
CA TYR A 224 -0.28 5.44 0.07
C TYR A 224 -0.86 5.25 -1.32
N HIS A 225 -0.37 6.06 -2.25
CA HIS A 225 -0.63 5.94 -3.67
C HIS A 225 0.63 5.52 -4.40
N VAL A 226 0.47 4.66 -5.39
CA VAL A 226 1.55 4.12 -6.22
C VAL A 226 1.16 4.29 -7.67
N SER A 227 2.07 4.78 -8.49
CA SER A 227 1.91 4.86 -9.94
C SER A 227 3.06 4.13 -10.62
N GLN A 228 2.75 3.17 -11.49
CA GLN A 228 3.73 2.37 -12.22
C GLN A 228 3.57 2.57 -13.72
N TRP A 229 4.70 2.70 -14.45
CA TRP A 229 4.72 2.71 -15.91
C TRP A 229 6.07 2.27 -16.44
N ASP A 230 6.10 1.88 -17.72
CA ASP A 230 7.33 1.62 -18.47
C ASP A 230 7.48 2.69 -19.55
N ARG A 231 8.66 3.29 -19.67
CA ARG A 231 8.96 4.31 -20.66
C ARG A 231 10.44 4.30 -21.06
N ASP A 232 10.72 4.39 -22.35
CA ASP A 232 12.06 4.57 -22.94
C ASP A 232 13.11 3.59 -22.40
N GLY A 233 12.71 2.32 -22.23
CA GLY A 233 13.56 1.25 -21.73
C GLY A 233 13.72 1.20 -20.22
N PHE A 234 12.93 1.97 -19.47
CA PHE A 234 12.94 1.97 -18.00
C PHE A 234 11.56 1.64 -17.43
N VAL A 235 11.57 1.02 -16.27
CA VAL A 235 10.40 0.86 -15.38
C VAL A 235 10.46 1.93 -14.33
N PHE A 236 9.31 2.54 -14.04
CA PHE A 236 9.15 3.60 -13.05
C PHE A 236 8.07 3.21 -12.05
N TRP A 237 8.36 3.44 -10.77
CA TRP A 237 7.41 3.29 -9.68
C TRP A 237 7.46 4.53 -8.79
N ALA A 238 6.43 5.35 -8.84
CA ALA A 238 6.27 6.51 -7.97
C ALA A 238 5.41 6.14 -6.76
N VAL A 239 5.84 6.50 -5.56
CA VAL A 239 5.16 6.18 -4.30
C VAL A 239 5.13 7.40 -3.40
N SER A 240 3.98 7.69 -2.79
CA SER A 240 3.79 8.78 -1.83
C SER A 240 2.48 8.63 -1.06
N ASP A 241 2.36 9.36 0.04
CA ASP A 241 1.12 9.65 0.78
C ASP A 241 0.39 10.90 0.25
N VAL A 242 0.89 11.54 -0.82
CA VAL A 242 0.23 12.65 -1.51
C VAL A 242 -1.10 12.19 -2.15
N SER A 243 -2.00 13.11 -2.46
CA SER A 243 -3.27 12.73 -3.12
C SER A 243 -3.06 11.96 -4.43
N ALA A 244 -4.02 11.09 -4.79
CA ALA A 244 -3.95 10.30 -6.03
C ALA A 244 -3.84 11.21 -7.28
N GLU A 245 -4.49 12.38 -7.25
CA GLU A 245 -4.45 13.36 -8.33
C GLU A 245 -3.05 13.97 -8.48
N ASP A 246 -2.41 14.36 -7.35
CA ASP A 246 -1.06 14.93 -7.36
C ASP A 246 -0.03 13.88 -7.82
N LEU A 247 -0.16 12.61 -7.38
CA LEU A 247 0.75 11.56 -7.85
C LEU A 247 0.56 11.24 -9.33
N SER A 248 -0.69 11.22 -9.81
CA SER A 248 -0.98 11.03 -11.24
C SER A 248 -0.47 12.19 -12.10
N ALA A 249 -0.56 13.43 -11.60
CA ALA A 249 0.03 14.58 -12.26
C ALA A 249 1.56 14.47 -12.35
N PHE A 250 2.22 14.06 -11.25
CA PHE A 250 3.66 13.80 -11.22
C PHE A 250 4.06 12.71 -12.23
N ALA A 251 3.34 11.57 -12.24
CA ALA A 251 3.60 10.50 -13.19
C ALA A 251 3.43 10.96 -14.65
N GLY A 252 2.40 11.79 -14.92
CA GLY A 252 2.21 12.42 -16.23
C GLY A 252 3.40 13.28 -16.67
N LEU A 253 3.93 14.11 -15.78
CA LEU A 253 5.13 14.92 -16.06
C LEU A 253 6.35 14.04 -16.36
N ALA A 254 6.58 13.00 -15.51
CA ALA A 254 7.71 12.11 -15.68
C ALA A 254 7.64 11.27 -16.97
N MET A 255 6.42 10.93 -17.45
CA MET A 255 6.23 10.23 -18.72
C MET A 255 6.47 11.10 -19.97
N HIS A 256 6.29 12.43 -19.86
CA HIS A 256 6.40 13.33 -21.03
C HIS A 256 7.80 13.91 -21.25
N GLN A 257 8.73 13.68 -20.33
CA GLN A 257 10.11 14.21 -20.38
C GLN A 257 11.16 13.14 -20.74
N GLY A 258 10.73 11.96 -21.18
CA GLY A 258 11.60 10.89 -21.67
C GLY A 258 11.92 11.07 -23.14
#